data_a7c9b47fa0e5d05028e680d9ea3eeea2
#
_entry.id   a7c9b47fa0e5d05028e680d9ea3eeea2
#
_cell.length_a   1.000
_cell.length_b   1.000
_cell.length_c   1.000
_cell.angle_alpha   90.00
_cell.angle_beta   90.00
_cell.angle_gamma   90.00
#
_symmetry.space_group_name_H-M   'P 1'
#
loop_
_entity.id
_entity.type
_entity.pdbx_description
1 polymer ?
#
loop_
_entity_poly.entity_id
_entity_poly.type
_entity_poly.pdbx_seq_one_letter_code
_entity_poly.pdbx_strand_id
1 'polypeptide(L)'
;YPDRVMCTYSVFPSPKVSDTVVEPYNCVLSVHQLVENSDESLLLDNEALYDICFRTLKLTTPTFGDLNHLVAAVMSASTCCLRFPGQLNCDLRKLAVNMIPFPRLHFFMIGFAPLTSRGSQQYRALTVPELTQQMFDAKNMMAAADPRHGRYLTVAAVFRGRMSMKEVDEQMLNIQNK
;
A
#
# COMPACT_ATOMS: atom_id res chain seq x y z
N TYR A 1 -22.09 -13.76 5.26
CA TYR A 1 -20.93 -14.46 5.83
C TYR A 1 -20.27 -13.60 6.91
N PRO A 2 -20.89 -13.45 8.10
CA PRO A 2 -20.41 -12.53 9.13
C PRO A 2 -19.09 -12.94 9.80
N ASP A 3 -18.68 -14.21 9.65
CA ASP A 3 -17.45 -14.78 10.19
C ASP A 3 -16.25 -14.72 9.23
N ARG A 4 -16.45 -14.23 8.01
CA ARG A 4 -15.41 -14.11 6.98
C ARG A 4 -14.76 -12.74 6.99
N VAL A 5 -13.46 -12.69 6.74
CA VAL A 5 -12.71 -11.43 6.62
C VAL A 5 -13.03 -10.79 5.28
N MET A 6 -13.52 -9.56 5.33
CA MET A 6 -13.83 -8.74 4.17
C MET A 6 -12.73 -7.71 3.96
N CYS A 7 -11.90 -7.95 2.94
CA CYS A 7 -10.83 -7.04 2.53
C CYS A 7 -11.23 -6.30 1.26
N THR A 8 -11.13 -4.98 1.26
CA THR A 8 -11.47 -4.15 0.10
C THR A 8 -10.28 -3.37 -0.41
N TYR A 9 -10.22 -3.21 -1.73
CA TYR A 9 -9.28 -2.32 -2.42
C TYR A 9 -10.10 -1.19 -3.04
N SER A 10 -10.09 -0.04 -2.39
CA SER A 10 -11.00 1.05 -2.75
C SER A 10 -10.25 2.23 -3.33
N VAL A 11 -10.70 2.71 -4.48
CA VAL A 11 -10.16 3.91 -5.12
C VAL A 11 -10.94 5.11 -4.60
N PHE A 12 -10.21 6.00 -3.93
CA PHE A 12 -10.75 7.23 -3.36
C PHE A 12 -10.59 8.41 -4.33
N PRO A 13 -11.49 9.40 -4.27
CA PRO A 13 -11.33 10.60 -5.05
C PRO A 13 -10.11 11.40 -4.60
N SER A 14 -9.46 12.08 -5.56
CA SER A 14 -8.31 12.93 -5.28
C SER A 14 -8.71 14.13 -4.42
N PRO A 15 -7.91 14.48 -3.38
CA PRO A 15 -8.16 15.67 -2.58
C PRO A 15 -7.85 16.98 -3.31
N LYS A 16 -7.10 16.94 -4.43
CA LYS A 16 -6.63 18.16 -5.11
C LYS A 16 -7.56 18.64 -6.20
N VAL A 17 -8.07 17.75 -7.03
CA VAL A 17 -8.91 18.08 -8.18
C VAL A 17 -10.06 17.08 -8.29
N SER A 18 -11.28 17.60 -8.31
CA SER A 18 -12.48 16.84 -8.59
C SER A 18 -13.17 17.43 -9.82
N ASP A 19 -13.36 16.62 -10.86
CA ASP A 19 -14.10 17.01 -12.05
C ASP A 19 -15.60 16.93 -11.84
N THR A 20 -16.03 16.21 -10.80
CA THR A 20 -17.44 15.94 -10.49
C THR A 20 -17.84 16.60 -9.17
N VAL A 21 -18.87 17.47 -9.22
CA VAL A 21 -19.34 18.22 -8.05
C VAL A 21 -19.86 17.30 -6.92
N VAL A 22 -20.43 16.16 -7.28
CA VAL A 22 -21.04 15.18 -6.34
C VAL A 22 -20.03 14.17 -5.79
N GLU A 23 -18.79 14.20 -6.21
CA GLU A 23 -17.75 13.25 -5.81
C GLU A 23 -17.55 13.18 -4.28
N PRO A 24 -17.51 14.29 -3.52
CA PRO A 24 -17.43 14.25 -2.07
C PRO A 24 -18.63 13.54 -1.42
N TYR A 25 -19.83 13.73 -1.93
CA TYR A 25 -21.04 13.05 -1.43
C TYR A 25 -20.95 11.55 -1.65
N ASN A 26 -20.55 11.13 -2.85
CA ASN A 26 -20.35 9.71 -3.18
C ASN A 26 -19.27 9.09 -2.29
N CYS A 27 -18.18 9.81 -2.04
CA CYS A 27 -17.11 9.36 -1.16
C CYS A 27 -17.60 9.14 0.27
N VAL A 28 -18.28 10.11 0.86
CA VAL A 28 -18.77 10.02 2.25
C VAL A 28 -19.76 8.87 2.42
N LEU A 29 -20.68 8.71 1.50
CA LEU A 29 -21.65 7.62 1.53
C LEU A 29 -20.97 6.25 1.40
N SER A 30 -19.95 6.14 0.55
CA SER A 30 -19.19 4.90 0.37
C SER A 30 -18.33 4.57 1.58
N VAL A 31 -17.66 5.56 2.17
CA VAL A 31 -16.85 5.38 3.37
C VAL A 31 -17.68 4.91 4.54
N HIS A 32 -18.87 5.43 4.70
CA HIS A 32 -19.79 4.98 5.75
C HIS A 32 -20.08 3.48 5.63
N GLN A 33 -20.32 2.99 4.41
CA GLN A 33 -20.54 1.57 4.17
C GLN A 33 -19.25 0.73 4.41
N LEU A 34 -18.09 1.24 4.05
CA LEU A 34 -16.81 0.57 4.32
C LEU A 34 -16.52 0.45 5.81
N VAL A 35 -16.81 1.48 6.59
CA VAL A 35 -16.65 1.46 8.06
C VAL A 35 -17.51 0.37 8.70
N GLU A 36 -18.73 0.21 8.24
CA GLU A 36 -19.68 -0.72 8.84
C GLU A 36 -19.53 -2.17 8.34
N ASN A 37 -19.14 -2.38 7.08
CA ASN A 37 -19.26 -3.68 6.42
C ASN A 37 -17.92 -4.32 6.02
N SER A 38 -16.80 -3.65 6.15
CA SER A 38 -15.49 -4.21 5.83
C SER A 38 -14.62 -4.37 7.08
N ASP A 39 -13.74 -5.37 7.05
CA ASP A 39 -12.77 -5.60 8.13
C ASP A 39 -11.45 -4.90 7.86
N GLU A 40 -11.04 -4.86 6.59
CA GLU A 40 -9.81 -4.21 6.11
C GLU A 40 -10.10 -3.43 4.83
N SER A 41 -9.67 -2.19 4.77
CA SER A 41 -9.84 -1.35 3.58
C SER A 41 -8.50 -0.74 3.16
N LEU A 42 -7.99 -1.19 2.01
CA LEU A 42 -6.78 -0.63 1.43
C LEU A 42 -7.15 0.54 0.52
N LEU A 43 -6.53 1.69 0.79
CA LEU A 43 -6.80 2.93 0.10
C LEU A 43 -5.89 3.11 -1.12
N LEU A 44 -6.50 3.44 -2.23
CA LEU A 44 -5.82 3.76 -3.48
C LEU A 44 -6.32 5.11 -3.98
N ASP A 45 -5.43 5.91 -4.56
CA ASP A 45 -5.76 7.17 -5.19
C ASP A 45 -5.14 7.24 -6.58
N ASN A 46 -5.95 7.53 -7.58
CA ASN A 46 -5.48 7.63 -8.96
C ASN A 46 -4.41 8.71 -9.14
N GLU A 47 -4.53 9.84 -8.46
CA GLU A 47 -3.53 10.91 -8.56
C GLU A 47 -2.18 10.46 -8.01
N ALA A 48 -2.16 9.79 -6.86
CA ALA A 48 -0.93 9.23 -6.29
C ALA A 48 -0.31 8.17 -7.21
N LEU A 49 -1.14 7.35 -7.84
CA LEU A 49 -0.68 6.37 -8.83
C LEU A 49 -0.09 7.03 -10.07
N TYR A 50 -0.71 8.09 -10.59
CA TYR A 50 -0.16 8.89 -11.69
C TYR A 50 1.19 9.51 -11.31
N ASP A 51 1.30 10.08 -10.13
CA ASP A 51 2.56 10.66 -9.63
C ASP A 51 3.67 9.60 -9.55
N ILE A 52 3.37 8.40 -9.10
CA ILE A 52 4.31 7.27 -9.11
C ILE A 52 4.74 6.92 -10.52
N CYS A 53 3.80 6.76 -11.44
CA CYS A 53 4.11 6.45 -12.85
C CYS A 53 4.99 7.53 -13.47
N PHE A 54 4.70 8.77 -13.23
CA PHE A 54 5.43 9.89 -13.82
C PHE A 54 6.82 10.09 -13.19
N ARG A 55 6.88 10.15 -11.86
CA ARG A 55 8.13 10.47 -11.13
C ARG A 55 9.07 9.27 -10.99
N THR A 56 8.53 8.14 -10.58
CA THR A 56 9.35 6.96 -10.25
C THR A 56 9.57 6.07 -11.46
N LEU A 57 8.53 5.79 -12.23
CA LEU A 57 8.61 4.93 -13.42
C LEU A 57 9.04 5.68 -14.68
N LYS A 58 9.06 7.03 -14.64
CA LYS A 58 9.44 7.88 -15.77
C LYS A 58 8.63 7.65 -17.04
N LEU A 59 7.35 7.34 -16.88
CA LEU A 59 6.43 7.21 -18.00
C LEU A 59 5.97 8.60 -18.45
N THR A 60 6.06 8.90 -19.74
CA THR A 60 5.68 10.20 -20.31
C THR A 60 4.16 10.35 -20.41
N THR A 61 3.48 9.28 -20.76
CA THR A 61 2.02 9.23 -20.94
C THR A 61 1.44 8.02 -20.21
N PRO A 62 1.28 8.08 -18.87
CA PRO A 62 0.68 6.97 -18.13
C PRO A 62 -0.77 6.74 -18.56
N THR A 63 -1.14 5.49 -18.74
CA THR A 63 -2.49 5.07 -19.07
C THR A 63 -3.15 4.40 -17.85
N PHE A 64 -4.47 4.22 -17.90
CA PHE A 64 -5.16 3.41 -16.88
C PHE A 64 -4.61 1.98 -16.79
N GLY A 65 -4.12 1.44 -17.91
CA GLY A 65 -3.44 0.14 -17.90
C GLY A 65 -2.21 0.10 -17.01
N ASP A 66 -1.42 1.17 -17.01
CA ASP A 66 -0.23 1.30 -16.16
C ASP A 66 -0.61 1.41 -14.68
N LEU A 67 -1.65 2.19 -14.37
CA LEU A 67 -2.19 2.29 -13.01
C LEU A 67 -2.71 0.94 -12.52
N ASN A 68 -3.46 0.24 -13.36
CA ASN A 68 -4.00 -1.07 -13.04
C ASN A 68 -2.89 -2.10 -12.81
N HIS A 69 -1.77 -1.98 -13.50
CA HIS A 69 -0.61 -2.84 -13.27
C HIS A 69 -0.02 -2.65 -11.87
N LEU A 70 0.11 -1.41 -11.41
CA LEU A 70 0.55 -1.11 -10.04
C LEU A 70 -0.41 -1.67 -9.00
N VAL A 71 -1.71 -1.47 -9.20
CA VAL A 71 -2.74 -1.99 -8.30
C VAL A 71 -2.73 -3.51 -8.27
N ALA A 72 -2.58 -4.16 -9.43
CA ALA A 72 -2.50 -5.61 -9.52
C ALA A 72 -1.29 -6.18 -8.75
N ALA A 73 -0.16 -5.49 -8.79
CA ALA A 73 1.03 -5.88 -8.03
C ALA A 73 0.76 -5.85 -6.51
N VAL A 74 0.09 -4.81 -6.03
CA VAL A 74 -0.30 -4.68 -4.61
C VAL A 74 -1.28 -5.77 -4.21
N MET A 75 -2.32 -6.00 -5.01
CA MET A 75 -3.33 -7.04 -4.75
C MET A 75 -2.67 -8.43 -4.70
N SER A 76 -1.73 -8.69 -5.59
CA SER A 76 -0.95 -9.92 -5.59
C SER A 76 -0.07 -10.05 -4.35
N ALA A 77 0.59 -8.97 -3.94
CA ALA A 77 1.47 -8.97 -2.77
C ALA A 77 0.69 -9.20 -1.46
N SER A 78 -0.49 -8.62 -1.32
CA SER A 78 -1.32 -8.75 -0.12
C SER A 78 -1.72 -10.21 0.18
N THR A 79 -1.92 -11.01 -0.86
CA THR A 79 -2.30 -12.41 -0.74
C THR A 79 -1.14 -13.39 -0.95
N CYS A 80 0.09 -12.87 -1.03
CA CYS A 80 1.29 -13.68 -1.25
C CYS A 80 1.45 -14.78 -0.19
N CYS A 81 1.20 -14.45 1.08
CA CYS A 81 1.32 -15.40 2.19
C CYS A 81 0.30 -16.56 2.11
N LEU A 82 -0.83 -16.36 1.44
CA LEU A 82 -1.85 -17.40 1.24
C LEU A 82 -1.52 -18.32 0.06
N ARG A 83 -0.74 -17.84 -0.90
CA ARG A 83 -0.50 -18.54 -2.17
C ARG A 83 0.87 -19.23 -2.22
N PHE A 84 1.82 -18.78 -1.45
CA PHE A 84 3.19 -19.30 -1.46
C PHE A 84 3.66 -19.69 -0.06
N PRO A 85 4.43 -20.79 0.07
CA PRO A 85 5.05 -21.17 1.34
C PRO A 85 6.13 -20.16 1.73
N GLY A 86 6.24 -19.87 3.00
CA GLY A 86 7.24 -18.96 3.55
C GLY A 86 7.59 -19.29 5.00
N GLN A 87 8.69 -18.72 5.49
CA GLN A 87 9.14 -18.93 6.87
C GLN A 87 8.18 -18.28 7.89
N LEU A 88 7.62 -17.13 7.54
CA LEU A 88 6.64 -16.43 8.35
C LEU A 88 5.38 -16.22 7.51
N ASN A 89 4.37 -17.05 7.75
CA ASN A 89 3.07 -16.92 7.09
C ASN A 89 2.12 -16.10 7.92
N CYS A 90 1.47 -15.15 7.25
CA CYS A 90 0.41 -14.34 7.80
C CYS A 90 -0.82 -14.46 6.91
N ASP A 91 -1.97 -14.81 7.48
CA ASP A 91 -3.24 -14.74 6.77
C ASP A 91 -3.90 -13.37 6.96
N LEU A 92 -4.98 -13.11 6.25
CA LEU A 92 -5.70 -11.84 6.36
C LEU A 92 -6.27 -11.62 7.76
N ARG A 93 -6.69 -12.66 8.45
CA ARG A 93 -7.21 -12.56 9.81
C ARG A 93 -6.12 -12.19 10.81
N LYS A 94 -4.94 -12.78 10.72
CA LYS A 94 -3.79 -12.41 11.55
C LYS A 94 -3.35 -10.99 11.28
N LEU A 95 -3.35 -10.58 10.00
CA LEU A 95 -3.05 -9.22 9.61
C LEU A 95 -4.05 -8.24 10.26
N ALA A 96 -5.35 -8.51 10.16
CA ALA A 96 -6.38 -7.68 10.78
C ALA A 96 -6.20 -7.56 12.29
N VAL A 97 -6.00 -8.65 12.99
CA VAL A 97 -5.82 -8.65 14.46
C VAL A 97 -4.61 -7.83 14.89
N ASN A 98 -3.51 -7.91 14.14
CA ASN A 98 -2.28 -7.21 14.49
C ASN A 98 -2.26 -5.75 14.03
N MET A 99 -2.95 -5.42 12.95
CA MET A 99 -2.91 -4.09 12.35
C MET A 99 -3.99 -3.14 12.86
N ILE A 100 -5.11 -3.66 13.33
CA ILE A 100 -6.31 -2.87 13.66
C ILE A 100 -6.51 -2.85 15.17
N PRO A 101 -6.01 -1.80 15.88
CA PRO A 101 -6.23 -1.67 17.31
C PRO A 101 -7.66 -1.26 17.65
N PHE A 102 -8.33 -0.54 16.74
CA PHE A 102 -9.71 -0.07 16.89
C PHE A 102 -10.53 -0.46 15.66
N PRO A 103 -11.66 -1.16 15.81
CA PRO A 103 -12.39 -1.72 14.66
C PRO A 103 -12.81 -0.73 13.58
N ARG A 104 -13.08 0.53 13.95
CA ARG A 104 -13.44 1.58 12.98
C ARG A 104 -12.25 2.12 12.20
N LEU A 105 -11.04 2.03 12.73
CA LEU A 105 -9.80 2.53 12.13
C LEU A 105 -9.08 1.42 11.37
N HIS A 106 -9.70 0.91 10.32
CA HIS A 106 -9.20 -0.23 9.53
C HIS A 106 -8.81 0.16 8.10
N PHE A 107 -8.42 1.40 7.89
CA PHE A 107 -8.00 1.91 6.60
C PHE A 107 -6.48 1.93 6.51
N PHE A 108 -5.93 1.37 5.43
CA PHE A 108 -4.50 1.22 5.24
C PHE A 108 -3.98 2.03 4.05
N MET A 109 -2.87 2.70 4.27
CA MET A 109 -2.06 3.26 3.20
C MET A 109 -1.11 2.17 2.67
N ILE A 110 -0.88 2.17 1.36
CA ILE A 110 -0.08 1.16 0.68
C ILE A 110 1.17 1.79 0.12
N GLY A 111 2.31 1.15 0.34
CA GLY A 111 3.57 1.42 -0.35
C GLY A 111 4.09 0.15 -1.01
N PHE A 112 4.70 0.26 -2.16
CA PHE A 112 5.27 -0.85 -2.91
C PHE A 112 6.72 -0.56 -3.31
N ALA A 113 7.57 -1.58 -3.21
CA ALA A 113 8.95 -1.55 -3.68
C ALA A 113 9.34 -2.93 -4.24
N PRO A 114 10.24 -3.03 -5.21
CA PRO A 114 10.93 -1.92 -5.89
C PRO A 114 10.10 -1.32 -7.02
N LEU A 115 10.16 0.00 -7.15
CA LEU A 115 9.62 0.70 -8.31
C LEU A 115 10.78 1.43 -9.00
N THR A 116 11.12 0.99 -10.20
CA THR A 116 12.24 1.53 -10.97
C THR A 116 11.86 1.78 -12.41
N SER A 117 12.43 2.82 -13.02
CA SER A 117 12.29 3.05 -14.46
C SER A 117 13.09 2.01 -15.25
N ARG A 118 12.65 1.72 -16.48
CA ARG A 118 13.28 0.71 -17.36
C ARG A 118 14.80 0.94 -17.57
N GLY A 119 15.23 2.19 -17.66
CA GLY A 119 16.66 2.53 -17.84
C GLY A 119 17.51 2.42 -16.57
N SER A 120 16.87 2.45 -15.40
CA SER A 120 17.58 2.46 -14.11
C SER A 120 17.66 1.08 -13.44
N GLN A 121 16.98 0.08 -13.96
CA GLN A 121 16.92 -1.26 -13.35
C GLN A 121 18.28 -1.93 -13.21
N GLN A 122 19.19 -1.69 -14.17
CA GLN A 122 20.52 -2.31 -14.17
C GLN A 122 21.48 -1.67 -13.16
N TYR A 123 21.21 -0.46 -12.71
CA TYR A 123 22.14 0.34 -11.90
C TYR A 123 21.71 0.46 -10.44
N ARG A 124 20.54 -0.04 -10.08
CA ARG A 124 20.03 0.03 -8.71
C ARG A 124 20.24 -1.28 -7.97
N ALA A 125 20.95 -1.21 -6.85
CA ALA A 125 21.06 -2.33 -5.93
C ALA A 125 19.71 -2.51 -5.20
N LEU A 126 19.19 -3.73 -5.21
CA LEU A 126 17.94 -4.09 -4.51
C LEU A 126 18.27 -4.69 -3.14
N THR A 127 18.91 -3.90 -2.30
CA THR A 127 19.22 -4.32 -0.92
C THR A 127 18.00 -4.12 -0.01
N VAL A 128 17.92 -4.88 1.07
CA VAL A 128 16.82 -4.75 2.06
C VAL A 128 16.70 -3.33 2.61
N PRO A 129 17.78 -2.61 2.97
CA PRO A 129 17.71 -1.22 3.38
C PRO A 129 17.10 -0.30 2.33
N GLU A 130 17.48 -0.45 1.07
CA GLU A 130 16.94 0.37 -0.02
C GLU A 130 15.47 0.09 -0.29
N LEU A 131 15.07 -1.17 -0.31
CA LEU A 131 13.67 -1.56 -0.47
C LEU A 131 12.81 -0.98 0.65
N THR A 132 13.28 -1.08 1.87
CA THR A 132 12.56 -0.59 3.06
C THR A 132 12.44 0.94 3.02
N GLN A 133 13.51 1.64 2.69
CA GLN A 133 13.50 3.08 2.54
C GLN A 133 12.53 3.53 1.43
N GLN A 134 12.52 2.84 0.31
CA GLN A 134 11.63 3.14 -0.80
C GLN A 134 10.17 2.89 -0.44
N MET A 135 9.84 1.79 0.27
CA MET A 135 8.47 1.50 0.70
C MET A 135 7.88 2.60 1.60
N PHE A 136 8.69 3.16 2.48
CA PHE A 136 8.27 4.18 3.43
C PHE A 136 8.45 5.62 2.93
N ASP A 137 8.93 5.81 1.71
CA ASP A 137 8.99 7.14 1.10
C ASP A 137 7.57 7.64 0.80
N ALA A 138 7.30 8.88 1.23
CA ALA A 138 6.01 9.53 0.97
C ALA A 138 5.66 9.59 -0.52
N LYS A 139 6.66 9.64 -1.40
CA LYS A 139 6.48 9.69 -2.86
C LYS A 139 6.06 8.34 -3.46
N ASN A 140 6.23 7.26 -2.74
CA ASN A 140 5.84 5.91 -3.18
C ASN A 140 4.54 5.42 -2.55
N MET A 141 3.89 6.23 -1.73
CA MET A 141 2.58 5.91 -1.19
C MET A 141 1.51 6.02 -2.27
N MET A 142 0.64 5.03 -2.33
CA MET A 142 -0.46 4.94 -3.31
C MET A 142 -1.73 5.65 -2.85
N ALA A 143 -1.69 6.30 -1.71
CA ALA A 143 -2.73 7.17 -1.19
C ALA A 143 -2.23 8.61 -1.12
N ALA A 144 -3.09 9.58 -1.41
CA ALA A 144 -2.75 11.00 -1.41
C ALA A 144 -2.71 11.58 0.02
N ALA A 145 -2.03 10.91 0.93
CA ALA A 145 -1.78 11.36 2.29
C ALA A 145 -0.26 11.33 2.56
N ASP A 146 0.24 12.36 3.21
CA ASP A 146 1.65 12.45 3.55
C ASP A 146 1.90 11.84 4.93
N PRO A 147 2.60 10.69 5.04
CA PRO A 147 2.87 10.04 6.32
C PRO A 147 3.80 10.85 7.22
N ARG A 148 4.50 11.87 6.70
CA ARG A 148 5.38 12.73 7.48
C ARG A 148 4.62 13.71 8.39
N HIS A 149 3.35 13.96 8.10
CA HIS A 149 2.49 14.84 8.90
C HIS A 149 1.68 14.10 10.00
N GLY A 150 1.91 12.82 10.16
CA GLY A 150 1.23 12.00 11.15
C GLY A 150 2.17 10.98 11.79
N ARG A 151 1.58 10.11 12.59
CA ARG A 151 2.27 8.97 13.19
C ARG A 151 1.56 7.68 12.81
N TYR A 152 2.33 6.62 12.65
CA TYR A 152 1.79 5.29 12.43
C TYR A 152 1.28 4.70 13.75
N LEU A 153 0.08 4.15 13.73
CA LEU A 153 -0.42 3.28 14.78
C LEU A 153 0.18 1.87 14.65
N THR A 154 0.15 1.37 13.43
CA THR A 154 0.65 0.04 13.08
C THR A 154 1.25 0.05 11.68
N VAL A 155 2.14 -0.88 11.46
CA VAL A 155 2.78 -1.09 10.15
C VAL A 155 2.95 -2.58 9.92
N ALA A 156 2.66 -3.03 8.71
CA ALA A 156 3.01 -4.37 8.24
C ALA A 156 3.80 -4.26 6.94
N ALA A 157 4.86 -5.03 6.82
CA ALA A 157 5.64 -5.15 5.61
C ALA A 157 5.71 -6.61 5.17
N VAL A 158 5.39 -6.86 3.92
CA VAL A 158 5.45 -8.18 3.30
C VAL A 158 6.64 -8.23 2.36
N PHE A 159 7.58 -9.10 2.64
CA PHE A 159 8.78 -9.30 1.84
C PHE A 159 8.74 -10.65 1.14
N ARG A 160 9.19 -10.67 -0.10
CA ARG A 160 9.33 -11.90 -0.88
C ARG A 160 10.65 -11.89 -1.63
N GLY A 161 11.42 -13.00 -1.51
CA GLY A 161 12.70 -13.16 -2.16
C GLY A 161 13.74 -13.80 -1.26
N ARG A 162 14.94 -13.90 -1.75
CA ARG A 162 16.11 -14.35 -0.96
C ARG A 162 16.69 -13.18 -0.19
N MET A 163 16.42 -13.11 1.08
CA MET A 163 16.95 -12.08 1.97
C MET A 163 17.09 -12.63 3.40
N SER A 164 17.96 -12.01 4.18
CA SER A 164 18.15 -12.38 5.56
C SER A 164 17.02 -11.84 6.43
N MET A 165 16.41 -12.69 7.23
CA MET A 165 15.40 -12.26 8.22
C MET A 165 15.98 -11.25 9.22
N LYS A 166 17.26 -11.41 9.58
CA LYS A 166 17.96 -10.48 10.46
C LYS A 166 18.00 -9.07 9.88
N GLU A 167 18.36 -8.93 8.59
CA GLU A 167 18.37 -7.61 7.93
C GLU A 167 16.98 -6.97 7.88
N VAL A 168 15.95 -7.78 7.62
CA VAL A 168 14.56 -7.30 7.62
C VAL A 168 14.19 -6.78 9.01
N ASP A 169 14.46 -7.52 10.05
CA ASP A 169 14.15 -7.12 11.43
C ASP A 169 14.90 -5.85 11.84
N GLU A 170 16.19 -5.74 11.50
CA GLU A 170 16.99 -4.54 11.74
C GLU A 170 16.41 -3.32 11.04
N GLN A 171 16.00 -3.46 9.79
CA GLN A 171 15.41 -2.35 9.03
C GLN A 171 14.03 -1.94 9.56
N MET A 172 13.20 -2.88 9.96
CA MET A 172 11.92 -2.58 10.59
C MET A 172 12.10 -1.86 11.94
N LEU A 173 13.11 -2.27 12.73
CA LEU A 173 13.46 -1.59 13.97
C LEU A 173 13.95 -0.15 13.71
N ASN A 174 14.76 0.05 12.68
CA ASN A 174 15.23 1.37 12.29
C ASN A 174 14.08 2.31 11.88
N ILE A 175 13.07 1.78 11.21
CA ILE A 175 11.87 2.56 10.85
C ILE A 175 11.03 2.88 12.08
N GLN A 176 10.89 1.96 13.01
CA GLN A 176 10.16 2.18 14.24
C GLN A 176 10.78 3.28 15.11
N ASN A 177 12.10 3.42 15.08
CA ASN A 177 12.84 4.42 15.85
C ASN A 177 12.95 5.80 15.17
N LYS A 178 12.44 5.95 13.95
CA LYS A 178 12.49 7.15 13.15
C LYS A 178 11.22 8.00 13.29
#